data_9426aacfae18b27b13ddf0fbbcf4f271
#
_entry.id   9426aacfae18b27b13ddf0fbbcf4f271
#
_cell.length_a   1.000
_cell.length_b   1.000
_cell.length_c   1.000
_cell.angle_alpha   90.00
_cell.angle_beta   90.00
_cell.angle_gamma   90.00
#
_symmetry.space_group_name_H-M   'P 1'
#
loop_
_entity.id
_entity.type
_entity.pdbx_description
1 polymer ?
#
loop_
_entity_poly.entity_id
_entity_poly.type
_entity_poly.pdbx_seq_one_letter_code
_entity_poly.pdbx_strand_id
1 'polypeptide(L)'
;MKGKLYTKKGDGGKTSLFSGRRAEKFDPRVAAVGDLDELSASIGLARVAYPPSNDLLRSIQRALYVISAIVSAEQRAIDVKFDATEVEALEIEIDRVTAALPELREFIFPGEAEPSCRLHLARAVARRAERGIAGLAEPAPPEAVLAYLNRLSDLLFVLARQADQSGGSTESCLRT
;
A
#
# COMPACT_ATOMS: atom_id res chain seq x y z
N MET A 1 15.94 -21.82 -11.05
CA MET A 1 15.50 -22.83 -10.06
C MET A 1 14.34 -23.60 -10.65
N LYS A 2 14.53 -24.90 -10.97
CA LYS A 2 13.44 -25.83 -11.34
C LYS A 2 13.02 -26.61 -10.06
N GLY A 3 12.35 -25.93 -9.11
CA GLY A 3 11.78 -26.56 -7.92
C GLY A 3 10.26 -26.51 -7.97
N LYS A 4 9.60 -27.43 -7.26
CA LYS A 4 8.14 -27.38 -7.12
C LYS A 4 7.75 -26.08 -6.42
N LEU A 5 6.78 -25.35 -6.97
CA LEU A 5 6.26 -24.10 -6.40
C LEU A 5 5.55 -24.35 -5.06
N TYR A 6 4.93 -25.50 -4.88
CA TYR A 6 4.23 -25.88 -3.67
C TYR A 6 5.04 -26.84 -2.80
N THR A 7 5.01 -26.61 -1.48
CA THR A 7 5.73 -27.43 -0.48
C THR A 7 4.80 -28.31 0.35
N LYS A 8 3.49 -28.13 0.26
CA LYS A 8 2.43 -28.76 1.07
C LYS A 8 2.54 -28.50 2.60
N LYS A 9 3.58 -27.76 3.05
CA LYS A 9 3.80 -27.48 4.48
C LYS A 9 2.72 -26.57 5.10
N GLY A 10 1.93 -25.89 4.27
CA GLY A 10 0.87 -24.98 4.67
C GLY A 10 -0.55 -25.57 4.68
N ASP A 11 -0.72 -26.82 4.25
CA ASP A 11 -2.05 -27.43 4.05
C ASP A 11 -2.80 -27.65 5.38
N GLY A 12 -2.07 -27.80 6.49
CA GLY A 12 -2.62 -27.91 7.85
C GLY A 12 -2.94 -26.58 8.53
N GLY A 13 -3.17 -25.48 7.79
CA GLY A 13 -3.59 -24.20 8.37
C GLY A 13 -2.47 -23.34 8.97
N LYS A 14 -1.20 -23.76 8.87
CA LYS A 14 -0.04 -23.06 9.40
C LYS A 14 0.87 -22.52 8.28
N THR A 15 1.56 -21.41 8.56
CA THR A 15 2.59 -20.82 7.69
C THR A 15 3.84 -20.49 8.49
N SER A 16 4.91 -20.09 7.82
CA SER A 16 6.12 -19.60 8.49
C SER A 16 6.28 -18.10 8.20
N LEU A 17 6.51 -17.32 9.24
CA LEU A 17 6.94 -15.94 9.15
C LEU A 17 8.43 -15.86 8.78
N PHE A 18 8.90 -14.68 8.38
CA PHE A 18 10.31 -14.45 8.08
C PHE A 18 11.21 -14.61 9.32
N SER A 19 10.67 -14.39 10.51
CA SER A 19 11.32 -14.72 11.79
C SER A 19 11.71 -16.20 11.92
N GLY A 20 11.08 -17.08 11.15
CA GLY A 20 11.16 -18.55 11.28
C GLY A 20 10.07 -19.13 12.16
N ARG A 21 9.29 -18.30 12.88
CA ARG A 21 8.15 -18.77 13.69
C ARG A 21 7.08 -19.41 12.80
N ARG A 22 6.56 -20.56 13.24
CA ARG A 22 5.36 -21.18 12.67
C ARG A 22 4.13 -20.50 13.29
N ALA A 23 3.28 -19.92 12.45
CA ALA A 23 2.06 -19.22 12.86
C ALA A 23 0.82 -19.88 12.25
N GLU A 24 -0.31 -19.75 12.89
CA GLU A 24 -1.61 -20.09 12.29
C GLU A 24 -1.90 -19.09 11.15
N LYS A 25 -2.58 -19.54 10.09
CA LYS A 25 -2.90 -18.65 8.95
C LYS A 25 -3.85 -17.50 9.32
N PHE A 26 -4.57 -17.61 10.44
CA PHE A 26 -5.42 -16.56 11.00
C PHE A 26 -4.71 -15.67 12.03
N ASP A 27 -3.40 -15.84 12.25
CA ASP A 27 -2.59 -14.92 13.07
C ASP A 27 -2.68 -13.50 12.50
N PRO A 28 -2.93 -12.47 13.34
CA PRO A 28 -3.07 -11.09 12.87
C PRO A 28 -1.87 -10.58 12.05
N ARG A 29 -0.68 -11.07 12.35
CA ARG A 29 0.54 -10.69 11.61
C ARG A 29 0.57 -11.33 10.22
N VAL A 30 0.08 -12.56 10.07
CA VAL A 30 -0.08 -13.21 8.77
C VAL A 30 -1.15 -12.48 7.95
N ALA A 31 -2.26 -12.07 8.58
CA ALA A 31 -3.30 -11.28 7.94
C ALA A 31 -2.77 -9.93 7.44
N ALA A 32 -2.01 -9.21 8.28
CA ALA A 32 -1.42 -7.93 7.91
C ALA A 32 -0.45 -8.03 6.71
N VAL A 33 0.37 -9.09 6.65
CA VAL A 33 1.22 -9.39 5.49
C VAL A 33 0.37 -9.68 4.25
N GLY A 34 -0.76 -10.39 4.41
CA GLY A 34 -1.72 -10.63 3.34
C GLY A 34 -2.35 -9.34 2.80
N ASP A 35 -2.71 -8.40 3.69
CA ASP A 35 -3.23 -7.08 3.29
C ASP A 35 -2.19 -6.26 2.50
N LEU A 36 -0.90 -6.34 2.87
CA LEU A 36 0.19 -5.71 2.11
C LEU A 36 0.38 -6.34 0.72
N ASP A 37 0.23 -7.65 0.60
CA ASP A 37 0.30 -8.35 -0.69
C ASP A 37 -0.88 -7.95 -1.59
N GLU A 38 -2.10 -7.90 -1.06
CA GLU A 38 -3.29 -7.41 -1.78
C GLU A 38 -3.12 -5.94 -2.20
N LEU A 39 -2.57 -5.09 -1.33
CA LEU A 39 -2.25 -3.69 -1.66
C LEU A 39 -1.25 -3.62 -2.82
N SER A 40 -0.19 -4.40 -2.77
CA SER A 40 0.81 -4.46 -3.84
C SER A 40 0.20 -4.90 -5.17
N ALA A 41 -0.70 -5.89 -5.17
CA ALA A 41 -1.43 -6.33 -6.35
C ALA A 41 -2.36 -5.23 -6.89
N SER A 42 -3.10 -4.53 -5.99
CA SER A 42 -3.98 -3.42 -6.36
C SER A 42 -3.20 -2.25 -6.98
N ILE A 43 -2.02 -1.93 -6.43
CA ILE A 43 -1.10 -0.94 -7.02
C ILE A 43 -0.61 -1.41 -8.39
N GLY A 44 -0.36 -2.70 -8.57
CA GLY A 44 -0.03 -3.28 -9.87
C GLY A 44 -1.10 -3.02 -10.93
N LEU A 45 -2.37 -3.17 -10.56
CA LEU A 45 -3.51 -2.84 -11.44
C LEU A 45 -3.56 -1.34 -11.77
N ALA A 46 -3.38 -0.48 -10.76
CA ALA A 46 -3.35 0.97 -10.96
C ALA A 46 -2.19 1.39 -11.86
N ARG A 47 -1.01 0.80 -11.69
CA ARG A 47 0.19 1.06 -12.47
C ARG A 47 0.01 0.77 -13.97
N VAL A 48 -0.69 -0.33 -14.31
CA VAL A 48 -0.98 -0.68 -15.70
C VAL A 48 -2.00 0.29 -16.31
N ALA A 49 -2.99 0.71 -15.52
CA ALA A 49 -4.04 1.62 -15.99
C ALA A 49 -3.57 3.09 -16.08
N TYR A 50 -2.55 3.48 -15.30
CA TYR A 50 -2.03 4.86 -15.26
C TYR A 50 -0.51 4.90 -15.50
N PRO A 51 -0.04 4.74 -16.74
CA PRO A 51 1.38 4.71 -17.10
C PRO A 51 2.20 5.93 -16.64
N PRO A 52 1.67 7.18 -16.58
CA PRO A 52 2.44 8.32 -16.10
C PRO A 52 3.05 8.16 -14.71
N SER A 53 2.43 7.37 -13.84
CA SER A 53 2.93 7.08 -12.49
C SER A 53 3.59 5.69 -12.36
N ASN A 54 3.91 5.02 -13.47
CA ASN A 54 4.43 3.66 -13.47
C ASN A 54 5.65 3.45 -12.54
N ASP A 55 6.65 4.33 -12.63
CA ASP A 55 7.90 4.16 -11.88
C ASP A 55 7.72 4.48 -10.40
N LEU A 56 6.92 5.49 -10.07
CA LEU A 56 6.53 5.82 -8.70
C LEU A 56 5.77 4.66 -8.06
N LEU A 57 4.73 4.14 -8.72
CA LEU A 57 3.94 3.02 -8.20
C LEU A 57 4.78 1.73 -8.08
N ARG A 58 5.76 1.53 -8.95
CA ARG A 58 6.73 0.43 -8.83
C ARG A 58 7.64 0.58 -7.62
N SER A 59 8.10 1.81 -7.32
CA SER A 59 8.91 2.06 -6.13
C SER A 59 8.12 1.79 -4.85
N ILE A 60 6.84 2.15 -4.83
CA ILE A 60 5.92 1.84 -3.72
C ILE A 60 5.77 0.33 -3.53
N GLN A 61 5.63 -0.45 -4.60
CA GLN A 61 5.58 -1.92 -4.48
C GLN A 61 6.86 -2.50 -3.85
N ARG A 62 8.05 -1.92 -4.14
CA ARG A 62 9.31 -2.31 -3.48
C ARG A 62 9.29 -1.97 -1.99
N ALA A 63 8.80 -0.78 -1.63
CA ALA A 63 8.66 -0.37 -0.24
C ALA A 63 7.70 -1.29 0.53
N LEU A 64 6.57 -1.68 -0.06
CA LEU A 64 5.63 -2.63 0.53
C LEU A 64 6.26 -4.02 0.76
N TYR A 65 7.14 -4.46 -0.14
CA TYR A 65 7.90 -5.70 0.06
C TYR A 65 8.83 -5.60 1.28
N VAL A 66 9.51 -4.47 1.45
CA VAL A 66 10.35 -4.19 2.63
C VAL A 66 9.50 -4.16 3.90
N ILE A 67 8.36 -3.46 3.89
CA ILE A 67 7.43 -3.41 5.01
C ILE A 67 6.94 -4.83 5.39
N SER A 68 6.58 -5.65 4.40
CA SER A 68 6.18 -7.04 4.64
C SER A 68 7.28 -7.86 5.30
N ALA A 69 8.55 -7.65 4.91
CA ALA A 69 9.69 -8.28 5.55
C ALA A 69 9.84 -7.82 7.02
N ILE A 70 9.73 -6.51 7.28
CA ILE A 70 9.78 -5.94 8.64
C ILE A 70 8.67 -6.53 9.51
N VAL A 71 7.43 -6.51 9.04
CA VAL A 71 6.26 -7.02 9.77
C VAL A 71 6.41 -8.51 10.08
N SER A 72 6.90 -9.32 9.13
CA SER A 72 7.06 -10.76 9.30
C SER A 72 8.35 -11.19 10.00
N ALA A 73 9.35 -10.29 10.12
CA ALA A 73 10.59 -10.56 10.85
C ALA A 73 10.41 -10.54 12.38
N GLU A 74 9.39 -9.85 12.87
CA GLU A 74 9.15 -9.63 14.31
C GLU A 74 10.39 -8.97 14.95
N GLN A 75 11.07 -9.66 15.88
CA GLN A 75 12.31 -9.18 16.53
C GLN A 75 13.59 -9.65 15.83
N ARG A 76 13.47 -10.45 14.75
CA ARG A 76 14.64 -10.89 14.01
C ARG A 76 15.26 -9.69 13.30
N ALA A 77 16.54 -9.44 13.53
CA ALA A 77 17.27 -8.42 12.79
C ALA A 77 17.24 -8.71 11.28
N ILE A 78 16.88 -7.71 10.51
CA ILE A 78 16.92 -7.72 9.04
C ILE A 78 17.83 -6.58 8.61
N ASP A 79 18.64 -6.82 7.57
CA ASP A 79 19.52 -5.82 6.99
C ASP A 79 18.74 -4.97 5.96
N VAL A 80 17.72 -4.26 6.46
CA VAL A 80 16.94 -3.31 5.66
C VAL A 80 16.67 -2.07 6.50
N LYS A 81 16.92 -0.92 5.88
CA LYS A 81 16.61 0.38 6.44
C LYS A 81 15.25 0.83 5.92
N PHE A 82 14.38 1.24 6.84
CA PHE A 82 13.09 1.87 6.52
C PHE A 82 12.83 2.93 7.59
N ASP A 83 12.90 4.19 7.21
CA ASP A 83 12.84 5.32 8.15
C ASP A 83 12.05 6.51 7.58
N ALA A 84 12.18 7.66 8.22
CA ALA A 84 11.46 8.88 7.86
C ALA A 84 11.72 9.34 6.42
N THR A 85 12.86 8.99 5.82
CA THR A 85 13.18 9.42 4.44
C THR A 85 12.22 8.81 3.41
N GLU A 86 11.71 7.61 3.66
CA GLU A 86 10.70 6.97 2.82
C GLU A 86 9.35 7.72 2.92
N VAL A 87 9.03 8.25 4.10
CA VAL A 87 7.81 9.04 4.33
C VAL A 87 7.93 10.39 3.64
N GLU A 88 9.05 11.10 3.83
CA GLU A 88 9.34 12.39 3.19
C GLU A 88 9.26 12.30 1.67
N ALA A 89 9.73 11.22 1.07
CA ALA A 89 9.63 10.99 -0.37
C ALA A 89 8.18 10.96 -0.86
N LEU A 90 7.26 10.37 -0.09
CA LEU A 90 5.83 10.39 -0.42
C LEU A 90 5.24 11.81 -0.24
N GLU A 91 5.62 12.52 0.82
CA GLU A 91 5.13 13.87 1.11
C GLU A 91 5.52 14.85 -0.02
N ILE A 92 6.76 14.79 -0.51
CA ILE A 92 7.21 15.58 -1.67
C ILE A 92 6.35 15.29 -2.90
N GLU A 93 6.02 14.04 -3.18
CA GLU A 93 5.19 13.68 -4.32
C GLU A 93 3.73 14.12 -4.13
N ILE A 94 3.17 14.03 -2.92
CA ILE A 94 1.83 14.53 -2.60
C ILE A 94 1.77 16.03 -2.88
N ASP A 95 2.73 16.79 -2.38
CA ASP A 95 2.79 18.24 -2.56
C ASP A 95 2.93 18.62 -4.05
N ARG A 96 3.81 17.94 -4.78
CA ARG A 96 4.03 18.14 -6.22
C ARG A 96 2.74 17.92 -7.02
N VAL A 97 2.02 16.82 -6.75
CA VAL A 97 0.77 16.49 -7.46
C VAL A 97 -0.34 17.46 -7.06
N THR A 98 -0.47 17.76 -5.76
CA THR A 98 -1.50 18.66 -5.24
C THR A 98 -1.38 20.06 -5.81
N ALA A 99 -0.17 20.58 -5.97
CA ALA A 99 0.07 21.90 -6.56
C ALA A 99 -0.45 22.06 -8.00
N ALA A 100 -0.61 20.95 -8.72
CA ALA A 100 -1.12 20.94 -10.09
C ALA A 100 -2.64 20.68 -10.18
N LEU A 101 -3.30 20.38 -9.04
CA LEU A 101 -4.72 20.07 -9.00
C LEU A 101 -5.56 21.27 -8.59
N PRO A 102 -6.83 21.35 -9.05
CA PRO A 102 -7.79 22.31 -8.53
C PRO A 102 -7.98 22.14 -7.01
N GLU A 103 -8.29 23.26 -6.34
CA GLU A 103 -8.62 23.24 -4.92
C GLU A 103 -9.79 22.27 -4.64
N LEU A 104 -9.60 21.37 -3.65
CA LEU A 104 -10.66 20.46 -3.20
C LEU A 104 -11.54 21.19 -2.19
N ARG A 105 -12.80 21.45 -2.53
CA ARG A 105 -13.77 22.17 -1.68
C ARG A 105 -14.87 21.29 -1.11
N GLU A 106 -15.07 20.10 -1.69
CA GLU A 106 -16.16 19.19 -1.34
C GLU A 106 -15.65 17.75 -1.39
N PHE A 107 -16.39 16.83 -0.77
CA PHE A 107 -16.14 15.41 -0.96
C PHE A 107 -16.45 15.00 -2.39
N ILE A 108 -15.55 14.22 -2.99
CA ILE A 108 -15.72 13.68 -4.35
C ILE A 108 -16.09 12.20 -4.29
N PHE A 109 -16.84 11.75 -5.29
CA PHE A 109 -17.02 10.32 -5.54
C PHE A 109 -15.72 9.70 -6.05
N PRO A 110 -15.40 8.46 -5.63
CA PRO A 110 -14.19 7.80 -6.08
C PRO A 110 -14.32 7.36 -7.55
N GLY A 111 -13.55 8.01 -8.44
CA GLY A 111 -13.25 7.50 -9.78
C GLY A 111 -14.29 7.83 -10.85
N GLU A 112 -13.91 8.69 -11.78
CA GLU A 112 -14.66 9.02 -12.98
C GLU A 112 -14.08 8.28 -14.22
N ALA A 113 -12.84 7.80 -14.10
CA ALA A 113 -12.16 7.03 -15.15
C ALA A 113 -11.53 5.75 -14.57
N GLU A 114 -11.29 4.75 -15.42
CA GLU A 114 -10.71 3.48 -14.97
C GLU A 114 -9.41 3.63 -14.19
N PRO A 115 -8.43 4.47 -14.59
CA PRO A 115 -7.21 4.66 -13.81
C PRO A 115 -7.48 5.20 -12.40
N SER A 116 -8.37 6.18 -12.25
CA SER A 116 -8.71 6.75 -10.95
C SER A 116 -9.47 5.76 -10.08
N CYS A 117 -10.39 4.98 -10.63
CA CYS A 117 -11.09 3.91 -9.92
C CYS A 117 -10.09 2.91 -9.30
N ARG A 118 -9.06 2.50 -10.04
CA ARG A 118 -8.03 1.57 -9.58
C ARG A 118 -7.15 2.18 -8.48
N LEU A 119 -6.80 3.47 -8.60
CA LEU A 119 -6.05 4.21 -7.58
C LEU A 119 -6.87 4.37 -6.30
N HIS A 120 -8.16 4.69 -6.40
CA HIS A 120 -9.06 4.74 -5.24
C HIS A 120 -9.25 3.37 -4.58
N LEU A 121 -9.32 2.28 -5.34
CA LEU A 121 -9.34 0.93 -4.79
C LEU A 121 -8.05 0.66 -4.00
N ALA A 122 -6.88 0.91 -4.60
CA ALA A 122 -5.60 0.75 -3.93
C ALA A 122 -5.51 1.61 -2.65
N ARG A 123 -6.03 2.85 -2.66
CA ARG A 123 -6.14 3.71 -1.48
C ARG A 123 -6.97 3.07 -0.37
N ALA A 124 -8.11 2.50 -0.69
CA ALA A 124 -8.97 1.85 0.31
C ALA A 124 -8.29 0.60 0.91
N VAL A 125 -7.57 -0.18 0.09
CA VAL A 125 -6.76 -1.33 0.53
C VAL A 125 -5.59 -0.87 1.39
N ALA A 126 -4.90 0.25 1.05
CA ALA A 126 -3.82 0.82 1.85
C ALA A 126 -4.30 1.17 3.28
N ARG A 127 -5.48 1.80 3.41
CA ARG A 127 -6.09 2.11 4.71
C ARG A 127 -6.49 0.84 5.49
N ARG A 128 -6.83 -0.26 4.82
CA ARG A 128 -7.07 -1.54 5.49
C ARG A 128 -5.77 -2.13 6.01
N ALA A 129 -4.70 -2.17 5.19
CA ALA A 129 -3.38 -2.64 5.59
C ALA A 129 -2.81 -1.81 6.77
N GLU A 130 -2.95 -0.47 6.72
CA GLU A 130 -2.57 0.41 7.82
C GLU A 130 -3.25 0.02 9.14
N ARG A 131 -4.59 -0.17 9.14
CA ARG A 131 -5.32 -0.58 10.35
C ARG A 131 -4.90 -1.96 10.84
N GLY A 132 -4.67 -2.91 9.92
CA GLY A 132 -4.19 -4.26 10.26
C GLY A 132 -2.84 -4.21 10.97
N ILE A 133 -1.92 -3.40 10.48
CA ILE A 133 -0.58 -3.21 11.05
C ILE A 133 -0.65 -2.44 12.37
N ALA A 134 -1.48 -1.39 12.46
CA ALA A 134 -1.66 -0.61 13.69
C ALA A 134 -2.23 -1.45 14.84
N GLY A 135 -3.00 -2.50 14.53
CA GLY A 135 -3.57 -3.43 15.51
C GLY A 135 -2.63 -4.55 15.97
N LEU A 136 -1.40 -4.62 15.46
CA LEU A 136 -0.46 -5.68 15.85
C LEU A 136 0.06 -5.45 17.27
N ALA A 137 -0.01 -6.52 18.08
CA ALA A 137 0.65 -6.59 19.38
C ALA A 137 2.17 -6.65 19.23
N GLU A 138 2.87 -6.57 20.38
CA GLU A 138 4.33 -6.66 20.41
C GLU A 138 4.89 -7.90 19.68
N PRO A 139 6.01 -7.74 18.96
CA PRO A 139 6.73 -6.48 18.73
C PRO A 139 5.99 -5.56 17.76
N ALA A 140 5.80 -4.30 18.15
CA ALA A 140 5.18 -3.29 17.30
C ALA A 140 6.08 -2.99 16.07
N PRO A 141 5.49 -2.76 14.88
CA PRO A 141 6.23 -2.28 13.73
C PRO A 141 6.83 -0.88 14.00
N PRO A 142 7.95 -0.51 13.33
CA PRO A 142 8.50 0.84 13.40
C PRO A 142 7.46 1.92 13.05
N GLU A 143 7.49 3.05 13.73
CA GLU A 143 6.57 4.18 13.52
C GLU A 143 6.56 4.64 12.05
N ALA A 144 7.72 4.65 11.39
CA ALA A 144 7.85 5.00 9.97
C ALA A 144 6.98 4.12 9.05
N VAL A 145 6.71 2.86 9.41
CA VAL A 145 5.85 1.97 8.62
C VAL A 145 4.40 2.46 8.63
N LEU A 146 3.88 2.83 9.80
CA LEU A 146 2.52 3.36 9.91
C LEU A 146 2.39 4.73 9.24
N ALA A 147 3.37 5.61 9.45
CA ALA A 147 3.41 6.91 8.80
C ALA A 147 3.44 6.76 7.28
N TYR A 148 4.25 5.84 6.75
CA TYR A 148 4.32 5.57 5.31
C TYR A 148 2.98 5.11 4.73
N LEU A 149 2.30 4.14 5.36
CA LEU A 149 1.02 3.64 4.86
C LEU A 149 -0.08 4.70 4.92
N ASN A 150 -0.05 5.55 5.93
CA ASN A 150 -0.95 6.70 6.03
C ASN A 150 -0.71 7.67 4.86
N ARG A 151 0.54 8.14 4.64
CA ARG A 151 0.91 9.01 3.50
C ARG A 151 0.67 8.35 2.15
N LEU A 152 0.87 7.04 2.04
CA LEU A 152 0.56 6.30 0.81
C LEU A 152 -0.93 6.42 0.45
N SER A 153 -1.84 6.38 1.43
CA SER A 153 -3.25 6.58 1.15
C SER A 153 -3.55 7.97 0.61
N ASP A 154 -2.86 9.02 1.10
CA ASP A 154 -3.00 10.39 0.63
C ASP A 154 -2.42 10.56 -0.80
N LEU A 155 -1.25 9.97 -1.06
CA LEU A 155 -0.67 9.96 -2.39
C LEU A 155 -1.59 9.30 -3.42
N LEU A 156 -2.14 8.12 -3.11
CA LEU A 156 -3.06 7.42 -4.01
C LEU A 156 -4.33 8.23 -4.28
N PHE A 157 -4.80 9.02 -3.31
CA PHE A 157 -5.92 9.93 -3.49
C PHE A 157 -5.59 11.04 -4.50
N VAL A 158 -4.46 11.75 -4.33
CA VAL A 158 -4.11 12.84 -5.24
C VAL A 158 -3.76 12.33 -6.64
N LEU A 159 -3.15 11.16 -6.76
CA LEU A 159 -2.92 10.51 -8.06
C LEU A 159 -4.23 10.11 -8.75
N ALA A 160 -5.25 9.67 -8.02
CA ALA A 160 -6.56 9.37 -8.58
C ALA A 160 -7.21 10.64 -9.18
N ARG A 161 -7.18 11.76 -8.45
CA ARG A 161 -7.64 13.06 -8.94
C ARG A 161 -6.86 13.50 -10.19
N GLN A 162 -5.54 13.34 -10.17
CA GLN A 162 -4.70 13.67 -11.33
C GLN A 162 -5.07 12.80 -12.56
N ALA A 163 -5.39 11.53 -12.34
CA ALA A 163 -5.78 10.62 -13.42
C ALA A 163 -7.13 11.05 -14.05
N ASP A 164 -8.12 11.45 -13.24
CA ASP A 164 -9.40 11.97 -13.74
C ASP A 164 -9.18 13.26 -14.53
N GLN A 165 -8.44 14.22 -13.97
CA GLN A 165 -8.14 15.48 -14.66
C GLN A 165 -7.42 15.27 -16.00
N SER A 166 -6.41 14.39 -16.02
CA SER A 166 -5.64 14.07 -17.22
C SER A 166 -6.49 13.38 -18.30
N GLY A 167 -7.51 12.64 -17.89
CA GLY A 167 -8.50 12.00 -18.75
C GLY A 167 -9.61 12.94 -19.23
N GLY A 168 -9.60 14.21 -18.82
CA GLY A 168 -10.64 15.18 -19.14
C GLY A 168 -11.96 14.96 -18.40
N SER A 169 -11.95 14.13 -17.35
CA SER A 169 -13.11 13.89 -16.50
C SER A 169 -13.25 15.00 -15.46
N THR A 170 -14.48 15.35 -15.12
CA THR A 170 -14.79 16.30 -14.05
C THR A 170 -15.14 15.53 -12.78
N GLU A 171 -14.51 15.89 -11.67
CA GLU A 171 -14.79 15.28 -10.35
C GLU A 171 -16.27 15.50 -9.98
N SER A 172 -17.00 14.40 -9.71
CA SER A 172 -18.36 14.45 -9.22
C SER A 172 -18.35 14.70 -7.71
N CYS A 173 -18.93 15.83 -7.28
CA CYS A 173 -18.96 16.21 -5.87
C CYS A 173 -20.22 15.70 -5.19
N LEU A 174 -20.10 15.29 -3.91
CA LEU A 174 -21.20 15.07 -3.00
C LEU A 174 -21.73 16.45 -2.58
N ARG A 175 -22.76 16.94 -3.31
CA ARG A 175 -23.49 18.13 -2.84
C ARG A 175 -24.34 17.72 -1.63
N THR A 176 -23.96 18.22 -0.45
CA THR A 176 -24.79 18.15 0.77
C THR A 176 -25.86 19.23 0.77
#